data_6f635bd1f6989379643a0a8740ca373e
#
_entry.id   6f635bd1f6989379643a0a8740ca373e
#
_cell.length_a   1.000
_cell.length_b   1.000
_cell.length_c   1.000
_cell.angle_alpha   90.00
_cell.angle_beta   90.00
_cell.angle_gamma   90.00
#
_symmetry.space_group_name_H-M   'P 1'
#
loop_
_entity.id
_entity.type
_entity.pdbx_description
1 polymer ?
#
loop_
_entity_poly.entity_id
_entity_poly.type
_entity_poly.pdbx_seq_one_letter_code
_entity_poly.pdbx_strand_id
1 'polypeptide(L)'
;TNFSVNLAIALRELGYKVIVIDADLGLANVDVVLGLIPRYTLVDALNSEKNILEIICEGPSGIKFISGGSGIEDLIKLSGEKLDKFINNISQLDRYFDIIIFDTGAGLSDSIVRFVMAADEVILVTTPEPTSITDAYALIKMVSNRDKNKKIRVIVNRAESANEAYDILNKLSMVTSRFLELNLESLGFICFDDMVIKAVKMQKPFTLSFPKCQASKQIKDIGSKIMDIKPDKVNVENTGFKGFVNRLVNLLNT
;
A
#
# COMPACT_ATOMS: atom_id res chain seq x y z
N THR A 1 -2.74 -6.76 3.04
CA THR A 1 -2.95 -6.14 4.37
C THR A 1 -1.86 -6.50 5.36
N ASN A 2 -1.56 -7.80 5.61
CA ASN A 2 -0.50 -8.17 6.57
C ASN A 2 0.86 -7.54 6.25
N PHE A 3 1.23 -7.48 4.97
CA PHE A 3 2.44 -6.79 4.54
C PHE A 3 2.38 -5.30 4.89
N SER A 4 1.34 -4.59 4.52
CA SER A 4 1.19 -3.14 4.70
C SER A 4 1.24 -2.72 6.16
N VAL A 5 0.53 -3.46 7.04
CA VAL A 5 0.52 -3.19 8.48
C VAL A 5 1.91 -3.41 9.10
N ASN A 6 2.56 -4.53 8.79
CA ASN A 6 3.87 -4.85 9.37
C ASN A 6 4.99 -3.97 8.77
N LEU A 7 4.88 -3.55 7.51
CA LEU A 7 5.76 -2.53 6.92
C LEU A 7 5.60 -1.18 7.64
N ALA A 8 4.35 -0.76 7.90
CA ALA A 8 4.09 0.48 8.64
C ALA A 8 4.76 0.47 10.02
N ILE A 9 4.69 -0.67 10.73
CA ILE A 9 5.37 -0.82 12.03
C ILE A 9 6.89 -0.75 11.86
N ALA A 10 7.46 -1.43 10.87
CA ALA A 10 8.90 -1.39 10.61
C ALA A 10 9.39 0.03 10.28
N LEU A 11 8.65 0.78 9.46
CA LEU A 11 8.96 2.17 9.13
C LEU A 11 8.79 3.09 10.37
N ARG A 12 7.82 2.82 11.22
CA ARG A 12 7.63 3.54 12.48
C ARG A 12 8.80 3.30 13.45
N GLU A 13 9.33 2.08 13.51
CA GLU A 13 10.55 1.75 14.30
C GLU A 13 11.78 2.50 13.79
N LEU A 14 11.83 2.84 12.49
CA LEU A 14 12.89 3.69 11.91
C LEU A 14 12.68 5.19 12.19
N GLY A 15 11.61 5.58 12.89
CA GLY A 15 11.34 6.96 13.32
C GLY A 15 10.34 7.74 12.45
N TYR A 16 9.83 7.17 11.37
CA TYR A 16 8.87 7.84 10.48
C TYR A 16 7.45 7.86 11.05
N LYS A 17 6.71 8.92 10.77
CA LYS A 17 5.28 9.02 11.08
C LYS A 17 4.50 8.36 9.95
N VAL A 18 3.87 7.22 10.23
CA VAL A 18 3.24 6.38 9.22
C VAL A 18 1.75 6.24 9.49
N ILE A 19 0.94 6.36 8.44
CA ILE A 19 -0.49 6.03 8.46
C ILE A 19 -0.79 5.01 7.36
N VAL A 20 -1.65 4.02 7.69
CA VAL A 20 -2.19 3.05 6.74
C VAL A 20 -3.63 3.43 6.45
N ILE A 21 -3.99 3.56 5.18
CA ILE A 21 -5.36 3.77 4.73
C ILE A 21 -5.81 2.49 4.05
N ASP A 22 -6.83 1.86 4.62
CA ASP A 22 -7.44 0.67 4.03
C ASP A 22 -8.24 1.07 2.80
N ALA A 23 -7.73 0.72 1.65
CA ALA A 23 -8.30 1.00 0.33
C ALA A 23 -8.84 -0.26 -0.36
N ASP A 24 -9.08 -1.34 0.39
CA ASP A 24 -9.77 -2.52 -0.13
C ASP A 24 -11.29 -2.26 -0.17
N LEU A 25 -11.80 -2.09 -1.39
CA LEU A 25 -13.20 -1.71 -1.66
C LEU A 25 -14.23 -2.77 -1.23
N GLY A 26 -13.80 -4.01 -1.09
CA GLY A 26 -14.70 -5.12 -0.82
C GLY A 26 -14.69 -5.57 0.64
N LEU A 27 -13.52 -5.62 1.24
CA LEU A 27 -13.31 -6.23 2.54
C LEU A 27 -12.18 -5.49 3.29
N ALA A 28 -12.53 -4.41 3.98
CA ALA A 28 -11.60 -3.75 4.88
C ALA A 28 -11.03 -4.76 5.91
N ASN A 29 -9.72 -4.87 5.99
CA ASN A 29 -9.05 -5.89 6.79
C ASN A 29 -7.92 -5.35 7.68
N VAL A 30 -7.57 -4.07 7.58
CA VAL A 30 -6.51 -3.46 8.42
C VAL A 30 -6.89 -3.53 9.88
N ASP A 31 -8.12 -3.20 10.22
CA ASP A 31 -8.67 -3.27 11.56
C ASP A 31 -8.69 -4.71 12.11
N VAL A 32 -9.06 -5.68 11.26
CA VAL A 32 -9.07 -7.11 11.62
C VAL A 32 -7.66 -7.61 11.95
N VAL A 33 -6.65 -7.25 11.13
CA VAL A 33 -5.24 -7.62 11.36
C VAL A 33 -4.70 -6.99 12.63
N LEU A 34 -5.20 -5.82 12.99
CA LEU A 34 -4.81 -5.10 14.21
C LEU A 34 -5.62 -5.53 15.45
N GLY A 35 -6.71 -6.26 15.28
CA GLY A 35 -7.63 -6.63 16.37
C GLY A 35 -8.33 -5.42 16.97
N LEU A 36 -8.63 -4.41 16.18
CA LEU A 36 -9.22 -3.14 16.60
C LEU A 36 -10.58 -2.94 15.93
N ILE A 37 -11.45 -2.18 16.57
CA ILE A 37 -12.76 -1.79 16.02
C ILE A 37 -12.76 -0.28 15.89
N PRO A 38 -12.63 0.28 14.67
CA PRO A 38 -12.68 1.71 14.46
C PRO A 38 -14.08 2.26 14.74
N ARG A 39 -14.13 3.44 15.37
CA ARG A 39 -15.40 4.12 15.64
C ARG A 39 -15.97 4.78 14.39
N TYR A 40 -15.09 5.28 13.55
CA TYR A 40 -15.41 5.97 12.31
C TYR A 40 -14.54 5.42 11.17
N THR A 41 -15.03 5.57 9.96
CA THR A 41 -14.39 5.09 8.73
C THR A 41 -14.15 6.24 7.75
N LEU A 42 -13.52 5.97 6.62
CA LEU A 42 -13.35 6.95 5.55
C LEU A 42 -14.70 7.46 5.02
N VAL A 43 -15.76 6.64 5.09
CA VAL A 43 -17.13 7.02 4.70
C VAL A 43 -17.64 8.21 5.48
N ASP A 44 -17.39 8.23 6.80
CA ASP A 44 -17.84 9.33 7.66
C ASP A 44 -17.17 10.66 7.29
N ALA A 45 -15.90 10.59 6.85
CA ALA A 45 -15.20 11.77 6.33
C ALA A 45 -15.70 12.18 4.94
N LEU A 46 -16.04 11.21 4.06
CA LEU A 46 -16.61 11.45 2.74
C LEU A 46 -17.96 12.14 2.80
N ASN A 47 -18.80 11.73 3.73
CA ASN A 47 -20.12 12.33 3.96
C ASN A 47 -20.04 13.70 4.66
N SER A 48 -18.84 14.18 4.96
CA SER A 48 -18.60 15.43 5.70
C SER A 48 -19.18 15.41 7.13
N GLU A 49 -19.43 14.23 7.69
CA GLU A 49 -19.90 14.06 9.06
C GLU A 49 -18.75 14.22 10.06
N LYS A 50 -17.52 13.90 9.60
CA LYS A 50 -16.28 13.93 10.40
C LYS A 50 -15.12 14.58 9.65
N ASN A 51 -14.23 15.21 10.41
CA ASN A 51 -12.92 15.62 9.89
C ASN A 51 -12.02 14.38 9.76
N ILE A 52 -11.10 14.38 8.78
CA ILE A 52 -10.17 13.26 8.57
C ILE A 52 -9.34 12.92 9.82
N LEU A 53 -9.01 13.93 10.63
CA LEU A 53 -8.24 13.73 11.86
C LEU A 53 -9.05 13.03 12.97
N GLU A 54 -10.38 13.14 12.94
CA GLU A 54 -11.27 12.50 13.93
C GLU A 54 -11.46 11.00 13.66
N ILE A 55 -11.25 10.55 12.43
CA ILE A 55 -11.40 9.14 12.02
C ILE A 55 -10.08 8.36 12.10
N ILE A 56 -8.97 9.03 12.43
CA ILE A 56 -7.69 8.34 12.62
C ILE A 56 -7.75 7.48 13.86
N CYS A 57 -7.48 6.20 13.68
CA CYS A 57 -7.33 5.24 14.77
C CYS A 57 -5.86 5.05 15.13
N GLU A 58 -5.58 4.86 16.41
CA GLU A 58 -4.27 4.51 16.90
C GLU A 58 -4.09 3.00 16.92
N GLY A 59 -3.09 2.53 16.20
CA GLY A 59 -2.67 1.13 16.21
C GLY A 59 -1.47 0.88 17.12
N PRO A 60 -1.05 -0.37 17.23
CA PRO A 60 0.12 -0.75 18.04
C PRO A 60 1.40 -0.07 17.53
N SER A 61 2.36 0.11 18.44
CA SER A 61 3.66 0.78 18.15
C SER A 61 3.52 2.21 17.61
N GLY A 62 2.38 2.86 17.81
CA GLY A 62 2.14 4.23 17.42
C GLY A 62 1.90 4.43 15.91
N ILE A 63 1.69 3.36 15.13
CA ILE A 63 1.14 3.51 13.78
C ILE A 63 -0.26 4.09 13.85
N LYS A 64 -0.64 4.82 12.81
CA LYS A 64 -2.01 5.29 12.65
C LYS A 64 -2.66 4.56 11.49
N PHE A 65 -3.98 4.41 11.53
CA PHE A 65 -4.71 3.86 10.40
C PHE A 65 -6.09 4.50 10.25
N ILE A 66 -6.62 4.43 9.04
CA ILE A 66 -7.98 4.78 8.69
C ILE A 66 -8.61 3.55 8.07
N SER A 67 -9.73 3.09 8.62
CA SER A 67 -10.52 2.02 8.02
C SER A 67 -11.29 2.58 6.82
N GLY A 68 -11.23 1.87 5.69
CA GLY A 68 -11.91 2.27 4.45
C GLY A 68 -13.42 2.23 4.56
N GLY A 69 -13.95 1.22 5.23
CA GLY A 69 -15.38 0.93 5.21
C GLY A 69 -15.85 0.54 3.81
N SER A 70 -17.16 0.45 3.60
CA SER A 70 -17.75 0.16 2.28
C SER A 70 -17.81 1.37 1.33
N GLY A 71 -17.19 2.50 1.67
CA GLY A 71 -17.43 3.79 1.02
C GLY A 71 -16.35 4.31 0.10
N ILE A 72 -15.27 3.57 -0.14
CA ILE A 72 -14.25 4.01 -1.12
C ILE A 72 -14.83 3.99 -2.55
N GLU A 73 -15.82 3.15 -2.85
CA GLU A 73 -16.57 3.24 -4.12
C GLU A 73 -17.31 4.57 -4.26
N ASP A 74 -17.75 5.15 -3.15
CA ASP A 74 -18.41 6.46 -3.15
C ASP A 74 -17.43 7.61 -3.39
N LEU A 75 -16.15 7.42 -3.05
CA LEU A 75 -15.07 8.35 -3.40
C LEU A 75 -14.99 8.56 -4.92
N ILE A 76 -15.16 7.48 -5.68
CA ILE A 76 -15.12 7.50 -7.14
C ILE A 76 -16.31 8.27 -7.73
N LYS A 77 -17.41 8.38 -6.98
CA LYS A 77 -18.64 9.07 -7.39
C LYS A 77 -18.72 10.52 -6.91
N LEU A 78 -17.77 10.96 -6.09
CA LEU A 78 -17.75 12.34 -5.62
C LEU A 78 -17.50 13.32 -6.79
N SER A 79 -18.24 14.41 -6.80
CA SER A 79 -18.08 15.46 -7.79
C SER A 79 -18.29 16.85 -7.17
N GLY A 80 -17.75 17.86 -7.82
CA GLY A 80 -17.96 19.27 -7.46
C GLY A 80 -17.52 19.59 -6.03
N GLU A 81 -18.32 20.38 -5.33
CA GLU A 81 -17.99 20.93 -4.00
C GLU A 81 -17.70 19.87 -2.93
N LYS A 82 -18.35 18.69 -3.01
CA LYS A 82 -18.10 17.58 -2.07
C LYS A 82 -16.70 17.02 -2.24
N LEU A 83 -16.26 16.87 -3.48
CA LEU A 83 -14.92 16.40 -3.81
C LEU A 83 -13.86 17.40 -3.32
N ASP A 84 -14.05 18.70 -3.57
CA ASP A 84 -13.13 19.75 -3.12
C ASP A 84 -13.02 19.78 -1.59
N LYS A 85 -14.14 19.66 -0.88
CA LYS A 85 -14.15 19.57 0.58
C LYS A 85 -13.39 18.34 1.08
N PHE A 86 -13.59 17.19 0.43
CA PHE A 86 -12.87 15.97 0.78
C PHE A 86 -11.37 16.12 0.53
N ILE A 87 -10.95 16.64 -0.63
CA ILE A 87 -9.54 16.91 -0.96
C ILE A 87 -8.90 17.81 0.10
N ASN A 88 -9.55 18.91 0.44
CA ASN A 88 -9.04 19.84 1.44
C ASN A 88 -8.95 19.21 2.84
N ASN A 89 -9.92 18.37 3.20
CA ASN A 89 -9.94 17.66 4.46
C ASN A 89 -8.77 16.67 4.54
N ILE A 90 -8.61 15.85 3.52
CA ILE A 90 -7.63 14.76 3.48
C ILE A 90 -6.19 15.27 3.31
N SER A 91 -5.98 16.40 2.61
CA SER A 91 -4.66 17.01 2.44
C SER A 91 -4.02 17.48 3.75
N GLN A 92 -4.80 17.56 4.83
CA GLN A 92 -4.26 17.82 6.17
C GLN A 92 -3.30 16.73 6.63
N LEU A 93 -3.46 15.48 6.14
CA LEU A 93 -2.59 14.37 6.51
C LEU A 93 -1.11 14.59 6.16
N ASP A 94 -0.81 15.34 5.09
CA ASP A 94 0.57 15.69 4.70
C ASP A 94 1.36 16.42 5.79
N ARG A 95 0.66 17.09 6.71
CA ARG A 95 1.30 17.83 7.81
C ARG A 95 1.68 16.94 8.99
N TYR A 96 1.07 15.77 9.08
CA TYR A 96 1.18 14.89 10.25
C TYR A 96 1.94 13.61 9.97
N PHE A 97 2.04 13.20 8.69
CA PHE A 97 2.62 11.91 8.31
C PHE A 97 3.70 12.09 7.24
N ASP A 98 4.80 11.36 7.42
CA ASP A 98 5.90 11.31 6.46
C ASP A 98 5.60 10.27 5.36
N ILE A 99 4.83 9.22 5.69
CA ILE A 99 4.51 8.10 4.80
C ILE A 99 3.04 7.74 4.93
N ILE A 100 2.36 7.64 3.79
CA ILE A 100 0.98 7.16 3.69
C ILE A 100 0.98 5.88 2.86
N ILE A 101 0.53 4.78 3.45
CA ILE A 101 0.40 3.49 2.78
C ILE A 101 -1.07 3.25 2.44
N PHE A 102 -1.38 3.14 1.16
CA PHE A 102 -2.69 2.66 0.71
C PHE A 102 -2.65 1.14 0.58
N ASP A 103 -3.40 0.46 1.44
CA ASP A 103 -3.56 -1.00 1.39
C ASP A 103 -4.73 -1.35 0.46
N THR A 104 -4.43 -1.75 -0.76
CA THR A 104 -5.44 -2.09 -1.77
C THR A 104 -5.73 -3.58 -1.78
N GLY A 105 -6.93 -3.95 -2.18
CA GLY A 105 -7.27 -5.33 -2.51
C GLY A 105 -6.47 -5.86 -3.70
N ALA A 106 -6.59 -7.17 -3.95
CA ALA A 106 -6.03 -7.82 -5.13
C ALA A 106 -6.93 -7.57 -6.37
N GLY A 107 -6.34 -7.71 -7.56
CA GLY A 107 -7.05 -7.64 -8.83
C GLY A 107 -6.71 -6.43 -9.68
N LEU A 108 -7.49 -6.24 -10.75
CA LEU A 108 -7.27 -5.26 -11.81
C LEU A 108 -8.50 -4.38 -12.04
N SER A 109 -9.32 -4.18 -11.00
CA SER A 109 -10.47 -3.29 -11.11
C SER A 109 -10.03 -1.86 -11.42
N ASP A 110 -10.87 -1.10 -12.10
CA ASP A 110 -10.57 0.30 -12.44
C ASP A 110 -10.25 1.13 -11.19
N SER A 111 -10.90 0.85 -10.07
CA SER A 111 -10.64 1.50 -8.81
C SER A 111 -9.20 1.26 -8.31
N ILE A 112 -8.76 0.00 -8.29
CA ILE A 112 -7.38 -0.36 -7.88
C ILE A 112 -6.37 0.33 -8.80
N VAL A 113 -6.60 0.27 -10.11
CA VAL A 113 -5.69 0.88 -11.09
C VAL A 113 -5.59 2.39 -10.91
N ARG A 114 -6.70 3.07 -10.61
CA ARG A 114 -6.70 4.52 -10.34
C ARG A 114 -5.88 4.84 -9.08
N PHE A 115 -6.02 4.07 -8.00
CA PHE A 115 -5.20 4.23 -6.80
C PHE A 115 -3.72 4.01 -7.09
N VAL A 116 -3.39 2.95 -7.81
CA VAL A 116 -2.02 2.64 -8.24
C VAL A 116 -1.42 3.78 -9.08
N MET A 117 -2.18 4.31 -10.03
CA MET A 117 -1.74 5.42 -10.89
C MET A 117 -1.59 6.73 -10.11
N ALA A 118 -2.43 6.96 -9.09
CA ALA A 118 -2.36 8.16 -8.26
C ALA A 118 -1.22 8.14 -7.24
N ALA A 119 -0.77 6.98 -6.77
CA ALA A 119 0.32 6.85 -5.79
C ALA A 119 1.65 7.41 -6.34
N ASP A 120 2.56 7.86 -5.48
CA ASP A 120 3.92 8.26 -5.88
C ASP A 120 4.75 7.04 -6.28
N GLU A 121 4.62 5.95 -5.52
CA GLU A 121 5.30 4.67 -5.75
C GLU A 121 4.32 3.51 -5.57
N VAL A 122 4.60 2.42 -6.25
CA VAL A 122 3.82 1.18 -6.18
C VAL A 122 4.69 0.06 -5.62
N ILE A 123 4.23 -0.58 -4.55
CA ILE A 123 4.83 -1.82 -4.07
C ILE A 123 3.91 -2.97 -4.48
N LEU A 124 4.35 -3.73 -5.46
CA LEU A 124 3.64 -4.90 -5.95
C LEU A 124 4.07 -6.13 -5.16
N VAL A 125 3.13 -6.76 -4.48
CA VAL A 125 3.36 -8.00 -3.73
C VAL A 125 2.81 -9.17 -4.53
N THR A 126 3.67 -10.11 -4.91
CA THR A 126 3.29 -11.36 -5.57
C THR A 126 3.71 -12.56 -4.72
N THR A 127 3.23 -13.75 -5.07
CA THR A 127 3.58 -15.00 -4.42
C THR A 127 4.11 -16.00 -5.46
N PRO A 128 4.70 -17.15 -5.06
CA PRO A 128 5.19 -18.15 -6.00
C PRO A 128 4.10 -18.81 -6.86
N GLU A 129 2.84 -18.66 -6.52
CA GLU A 129 1.75 -19.26 -7.29
C GLU A 129 1.67 -18.66 -8.71
N PRO A 130 1.55 -19.52 -9.75
CA PRO A 130 1.53 -19.06 -11.16
C PRO A 130 0.46 -18.01 -11.46
N THR A 131 -0.71 -18.11 -10.83
CA THR A 131 -1.78 -17.13 -10.97
C THR A 131 -1.38 -15.76 -10.44
N SER A 132 -0.75 -15.71 -9.26
CA SER A 132 -0.26 -14.46 -8.66
C SER A 132 0.82 -13.79 -9.53
N ILE A 133 1.72 -14.57 -10.13
CA ILE A 133 2.75 -14.04 -11.04
C ILE A 133 2.11 -13.47 -12.31
N THR A 134 1.09 -14.16 -12.83
CA THR A 134 0.34 -13.69 -14.02
C THR A 134 -0.40 -12.39 -13.74
N ASP A 135 -1.06 -12.29 -12.59
CA ASP A 135 -1.76 -11.08 -12.16
C ASP A 135 -0.79 -9.92 -11.94
N ALA A 136 0.37 -10.20 -11.32
CA ALA A 136 1.44 -9.22 -11.14
C ALA A 136 1.91 -8.66 -12.49
N TYR A 137 2.18 -9.52 -13.46
CA TYR A 137 2.55 -9.09 -14.82
C TYR A 137 1.44 -8.27 -15.50
N ALA A 138 0.19 -8.68 -15.36
CA ALA A 138 -0.95 -7.97 -15.93
C ALA A 138 -1.08 -6.55 -15.35
N LEU A 139 -0.89 -6.38 -14.03
CA LEU A 139 -0.88 -5.07 -13.38
C LEU A 139 0.29 -4.21 -13.89
N ILE A 140 1.50 -4.76 -13.94
CA ILE A 140 2.68 -4.05 -14.44
C ILE A 140 2.43 -3.56 -15.88
N LYS A 141 1.93 -4.43 -16.75
CA LYS A 141 1.60 -4.09 -18.14
C LYS A 141 0.56 -2.98 -18.22
N MET A 142 -0.49 -3.04 -17.40
CA MET A 142 -1.54 -2.03 -17.39
C MET A 142 -1.02 -0.67 -16.93
N VAL A 143 -0.19 -0.65 -15.90
CA VAL A 143 0.43 0.57 -15.37
C VAL A 143 1.41 1.15 -16.38
N SER A 144 2.31 0.33 -16.96
CA SER A 144 3.31 0.79 -17.92
C SER A 144 2.70 1.34 -19.21
N ASN A 145 1.55 0.84 -19.64
CA ASN A 145 0.82 1.37 -20.78
C ASN A 145 0.24 2.78 -20.53
N ARG A 146 -0.04 3.12 -19.28
CA ARG A 146 -0.57 4.43 -18.88
C ARG A 146 0.52 5.42 -18.50
N ASP A 147 1.56 4.94 -17.81
CA ASP A 147 2.72 5.73 -17.39
C ASP A 147 3.98 4.86 -17.35
N LYS A 148 4.85 5.03 -18.35
CA LYS A 148 6.12 4.30 -18.44
C LYS A 148 7.13 4.68 -17.35
N ASN A 149 6.94 5.83 -16.72
CA ASN A 149 7.84 6.33 -15.67
C ASN A 149 7.36 5.95 -14.26
N LYS A 150 6.22 5.25 -14.16
CA LYS A 150 5.69 4.85 -12.86
C LYS A 150 6.65 3.92 -12.15
N LYS A 151 7.07 4.31 -10.96
CA LYS A 151 7.97 3.52 -10.14
C LYS A 151 7.23 2.32 -9.54
N ILE A 152 7.60 1.13 -9.99
CA ILE A 152 7.04 -0.13 -9.51
C ILE A 152 8.17 -0.93 -8.87
N ARG A 153 7.99 -1.28 -7.60
CA ARG A 153 8.87 -2.14 -6.83
C ARG A 153 8.18 -3.45 -6.52
N VAL A 154 8.90 -4.55 -6.62
CA VAL A 154 8.32 -5.89 -6.47
C VAL A 154 8.86 -6.58 -5.22
N ILE A 155 7.96 -7.27 -4.53
CA ILE A 155 8.26 -8.16 -3.41
C ILE A 155 7.64 -9.51 -3.71
N VAL A 156 8.41 -10.59 -3.49
CA VAL A 156 7.89 -11.95 -3.49
C VAL A 156 7.59 -12.35 -2.05
N ASN A 157 6.32 -12.62 -1.76
CA ASN A 157 5.86 -13.04 -0.44
C ASN A 157 5.60 -14.55 -0.41
N ARG A 158 5.75 -15.17 0.76
CA ARG A 158 5.52 -16.61 0.97
C ARG A 158 6.43 -17.52 0.15
N ALA A 159 7.62 -17.09 -0.19
CA ALA A 159 8.59 -17.92 -0.86
C ALA A 159 9.09 -19.06 0.08
N GLU A 160 9.27 -20.24 -0.45
CA GLU A 160 9.84 -21.36 0.33
C GLU A 160 11.34 -21.16 0.58
N SER A 161 12.01 -20.47 -0.33
CA SER A 161 13.44 -20.16 -0.24
C SER A 161 13.80 -18.84 -0.93
N ALA A 162 15.00 -18.34 -0.63
CA ALA A 162 15.56 -17.20 -1.32
C ALA A 162 15.74 -17.47 -2.83
N ASN A 163 16.16 -18.68 -3.20
CA ASN A 163 16.37 -19.05 -4.59
C ASN A 163 15.06 -19.00 -5.38
N GLU A 164 13.97 -19.53 -4.84
CA GLU A 164 12.65 -19.45 -5.46
C GLU A 164 12.22 -17.99 -5.66
N ALA A 165 12.39 -17.16 -4.63
CA ALA A 165 12.05 -15.73 -4.73
C ALA A 165 12.85 -15.03 -5.85
N TYR A 166 14.16 -15.27 -5.92
CA TYR A 166 15.01 -14.69 -6.97
C TYR A 166 14.65 -15.20 -8.37
N ASP A 167 14.30 -16.48 -8.52
CA ASP A 167 13.84 -17.01 -9.80
C ASP A 167 12.57 -16.33 -10.30
N ILE A 168 11.62 -16.05 -9.41
CA ILE A 168 10.40 -15.33 -9.75
C ILE A 168 10.70 -13.87 -10.13
N LEU A 169 11.52 -13.18 -9.34
CA LEU A 169 11.94 -11.81 -9.64
C LEU A 169 12.64 -11.71 -10.99
N ASN A 170 13.56 -12.65 -11.27
CA ASN A 170 14.28 -12.71 -12.54
C ASN A 170 13.34 -12.96 -13.73
N LYS A 171 12.39 -13.89 -13.58
CA LYS A 171 11.37 -14.16 -14.61
C LYS A 171 10.52 -12.94 -14.89
N LEU A 172 9.99 -12.28 -13.86
CA LEU A 172 9.22 -11.04 -14.01
C LEU A 172 10.06 -9.93 -14.67
N SER A 173 11.27 -9.68 -14.19
CA SER A 173 12.17 -8.67 -14.75
C SER A 173 12.51 -8.95 -16.23
N MET A 174 12.77 -10.20 -16.57
CA MET A 174 13.07 -10.59 -17.97
C MET A 174 11.88 -10.34 -18.89
N VAL A 175 10.67 -10.69 -18.44
CA VAL A 175 9.46 -10.52 -19.28
C VAL A 175 9.09 -9.05 -19.40
N THR A 176 9.18 -8.27 -18.31
CA THR A 176 8.88 -6.84 -18.35
C THR A 176 9.91 -6.03 -19.14
N SER A 177 11.20 -6.33 -19.03
CA SER A 177 12.22 -5.67 -19.83
C SER A 177 12.07 -5.98 -21.32
N ARG A 178 11.74 -7.24 -21.66
CA ARG A 178 11.61 -7.68 -23.06
C ARG A 178 10.36 -7.14 -23.76
N PHE A 179 9.22 -7.11 -23.07
CA PHE A 179 7.92 -6.81 -23.70
C PHE A 179 7.35 -5.44 -23.34
N LEU A 180 7.81 -4.82 -22.24
CA LEU A 180 7.31 -3.54 -21.77
C LEU A 180 8.40 -2.46 -21.72
N GLU A 181 9.65 -2.82 -22.03
CA GLU A 181 10.82 -1.92 -21.93
C GLU A 181 10.95 -1.31 -20.50
N LEU A 182 10.52 -2.05 -19.48
CA LEU A 182 10.46 -1.60 -18.09
C LEU A 182 11.39 -2.43 -17.22
N ASN A 183 12.27 -1.76 -16.48
CA ASN A 183 13.13 -2.38 -15.48
C ASN A 183 12.43 -2.36 -14.10
N LEU A 184 12.17 -3.54 -13.55
CA LEU A 184 11.59 -3.68 -12.23
C LEU A 184 12.66 -3.55 -11.14
N GLU A 185 12.33 -2.83 -10.09
CA GLU A 185 13.14 -2.76 -8.88
C GLU A 185 12.65 -3.80 -7.86
N SER A 186 13.56 -4.66 -7.37
CA SER A 186 13.25 -5.62 -6.32
C SER A 186 13.54 -5.04 -4.94
N LEU A 187 12.54 -5.01 -4.07
CA LEU A 187 12.71 -4.70 -2.66
C LEU A 187 13.15 -5.92 -1.84
N GLY A 188 12.96 -7.14 -2.38
CA GLY A 188 13.32 -8.38 -1.73
C GLY A 188 12.17 -9.37 -1.68
N PHE A 189 12.17 -10.18 -0.63
CA PHE A 189 11.18 -11.24 -0.45
C PHE A 189 10.89 -11.48 1.03
N ILE A 190 9.76 -12.14 1.30
CA ILE A 190 9.39 -12.66 2.61
C ILE A 190 9.15 -14.15 2.45
N CYS A 191 9.90 -14.96 3.21
CA CYS A 191 9.71 -16.41 3.22
C CYS A 191 8.40 -16.80 3.89
N PHE A 192 7.89 -17.95 3.51
CA PHE A 192 6.83 -18.62 4.26
C PHE A 192 7.28 -18.82 5.72
N ASP A 193 6.42 -18.41 6.66
CA ASP A 193 6.74 -18.46 8.08
C ASP A 193 5.45 -18.75 8.87
N ASP A 194 5.44 -19.86 9.59
CA ASP A 194 4.30 -20.28 10.42
C ASP A 194 3.94 -19.27 11.50
N MET A 195 4.92 -18.44 11.93
CA MET A 195 4.67 -17.40 12.92
C MET A 195 3.75 -16.31 12.36
N VAL A 196 3.79 -16.06 11.05
CA VAL A 196 2.84 -15.14 10.39
C VAL A 196 1.41 -15.68 10.52
N ILE A 197 1.21 -16.98 10.24
CA ILE A 197 -0.11 -17.62 10.36
C ILE A 197 -0.63 -17.54 11.81
N LYS A 198 0.23 -17.80 12.78
CA LYS A 198 -0.11 -17.69 14.21
C LYS A 198 -0.49 -16.26 14.59
N ALA A 199 0.28 -15.28 14.15
CA ALA A 199 0.02 -13.86 14.40
C ALA A 199 -1.33 -13.41 13.84
N VAL A 200 -1.65 -13.83 12.59
CA VAL A 200 -2.95 -13.54 11.95
C VAL A 200 -4.11 -14.11 12.77
N LYS A 201 -4.00 -15.36 13.24
CA LYS A 201 -5.02 -15.98 14.11
C LYS A 201 -5.17 -15.26 15.44
N MET A 202 -4.11 -14.63 15.94
CA MET A 202 -4.12 -13.82 17.16
C MET A 202 -4.62 -12.38 16.92
N GLN A 203 -4.89 -11.99 15.67
CA GLN A 203 -5.19 -10.61 15.28
C GLN A 203 -4.14 -9.62 15.80
N LYS A 204 -2.87 -9.96 15.63
CA LYS A 204 -1.73 -9.14 16.05
C LYS A 204 -0.67 -9.13 14.97
N PRO A 205 -0.04 -7.99 14.68
CA PRO A 205 1.07 -7.92 13.74
C PRO A 205 2.20 -8.88 14.11
N PHE A 206 2.73 -9.62 13.12
CA PHE A 206 3.78 -10.62 13.38
C PHE A 206 5.11 -9.99 13.81
N THR A 207 5.41 -8.76 13.37
CA THR A 207 6.59 -8.01 13.80
C THR A 207 6.61 -7.75 15.31
N LEU A 208 5.43 -7.64 15.93
CA LEU A 208 5.28 -7.43 17.36
C LEU A 208 5.16 -8.74 18.14
N SER A 209 4.38 -9.70 17.61
CA SER A 209 4.15 -10.98 18.27
C SER A 209 5.36 -11.90 18.21
N PHE A 210 6.09 -11.86 17.09
CA PHE A 210 7.25 -12.71 16.80
C PHE A 210 8.40 -11.90 16.18
N PRO A 211 8.99 -10.95 16.92
CA PRO A 211 9.97 -10.00 16.36
C PRO A 211 11.27 -10.65 15.84
N LYS A 212 11.55 -11.89 16.29
CA LYS A 212 12.75 -12.65 15.91
C LYS A 212 12.53 -13.62 14.76
N CYS A 213 11.28 -13.82 14.30
CA CYS A 213 10.99 -14.72 13.18
C CYS A 213 11.57 -14.17 11.86
N GLN A 214 11.69 -15.05 10.86
CA GLN A 214 12.33 -14.70 9.59
C GLN A 214 11.55 -13.62 8.85
N ALA A 215 10.24 -13.74 8.78
CA ALA A 215 9.38 -12.74 8.16
C ALA A 215 9.52 -11.34 8.81
N SER A 216 9.65 -11.29 10.15
CA SER A 216 9.85 -10.02 10.87
C SER A 216 11.19 -9.34 10.56
N LYS A 217 12.25 -10.11 10.38
CA LYS A 217 13.55 -9.57 9.97
C LYS A 217 13.48 -9.05 8.53
N GLN A 218 12.91 -9.86 7.63
CA GLN A 218 12.82 -9.51 6.21
C GLN A 218 11.97 -8.25 5.97
N ILE A 219 10.85 -8.06 6.68
CA ILE A 219 10.06 -6.84 6.50
C ILE A 219 10.77 -5.59 7.04
N LYS A 220 11.59 -5.71 8.09
CA LYS A 220 12.43 -4.62 8.59
C LYS A 220 13.52 -4.26 7.58
N ASP A 221 14.16 -5.26 6.96
CA ASP A 221 15.15 -5.04 5.89
C ASP A 221 14.51 -4.35 4.67
N ILE A 222 13.28 -4.74 4.31
CA ILE A 222 12.50 -4.09 3.24
C ILE A 222 12.19 -2.63 3.62
N GLY A 223 11.75 -2.38 4.85
CA GLY A 223 11.51 -1.01 5.35
C GLY A 223 12.75 -0.13 5.26
N SER A 224 13.91 -0.64 5.68
CA SER A 224 15.19 0.06 5.56
C SER A 224 15.55 0.36 4.10
N LYS A 225 15.41 -0.62 3.20
CA LYS A 225 15.67 -0.42 1.77
C LYS A 225 14.77 0.64 1.14
N ILE A 226 13.50 0.70 1.52
CA ILE A 226 12.59 1.73 1.01
C ILE A 226 13.11 3.12 1.37
N MET A 227 13.64 3.30 2.56
CA MET A 227 14.10 4.59 3.06
C MET A 227 15.53 4.96 2.62
N ASP A 228 16.39 3.98 2.33
CA ASP A 228 17.76 4.22 1.84
C ASP A 228 17.80 4.70 0.38
N ILE A 229 16.74 4.47 -0.36
CA ILE A 229 16.64 4.90 -1.76
C ILE A 229 16.26 6.39 -1.76
N LYS A 230 17.23 7.24 -2.16
CA LYS A 230 17.00 8.68 -2.30
C LYS A 230 15.84 8.91 -3.29
N PRO A 231 14.84 9.73 -2.93
CA PRO A 231 13.79 10.10 -3.87
C PRO A 231 14.46 10.78 -5.08
N ASP A 232 14.09 10.35 -6.28
CA ASP A 232 14.40 11.11 -7.48
C ASP A 232 13.92 12.55 -7.28
N LYS A 233 14.61 13.54 -7.92
CA LYS A 233 14.20 14.95 -7.85
C LYS A 233 12.79 15.11 -8.41
N VAL A 234 11.79 14.86 -7.58
CA VAL A 234 10.37 15.01 -7.94
C VAL A 234 9.97 16.44 -7.62
N ASN A 235 9.19 17.04 -8.51
CA ASN A 235 8.61 18.37 -8.30
C ASN A 235 7.75 18.34 -7.03
N VAL A 236 8.19 19.00 -5.98
CA VAL A 236 7.59 18.98 -4.63
C VAL A 236 6.10 19.40 -4.63
N GLU A 237 5.66 20.17 -5.63
CA GLU A 237 4.28 20.65 -5.74
C GLU A 237 3.24 19.55 -6.06
N ASN A 238 3.69 18.40 -6.61
CA ASN A 238 2.82 17.31 -7.03
C ASN A 238 3.05 15.99 -6.28
N THR A 239 3.79 16.02 -5.17
CA THR A 239 4.04 14.83 -4.33
C THR A 239 3.20 14.88 -3.06
N GLY A 240 3.24 13.78 -2.29
CA GLY A 240 2.50 13.63 -1.05
C GLY A 240 1.02 13.36 -1.28
N PHE A 241 0.25 13.45 -0.21
CA PHE A 241 -1.16 13.10 -0.27
C PHE A 241 -1.99 14.05 -1.13
N LYS A 242 -1.69 15.34 -1.08
CA LYS A 242 -2.34 16.35 -1.96
C LYS A 242 -2.09 16.02 -3.44
N GLY A 243 -0.85 15.69 -3.80
CA GLY A 243 -0.50 15.25 -5.15
C GLY A 243 -1.24 13.97 -5.55
N PHE A 244 -1.30 13.00 -4.66
CA PHE A 244 -2.07 11.76 -4.85
C PHE A 244 -3.54 12.05 -5.16
N VAL A 245 -4.20 12.85 -4.35
CA VAL A 245 -5.64 13.14 -4.52
C VAL A 245 -5.89 13.89 -5.81
N ASN A 246 -5.06 14.89 -6.17
CA ASN A 246 -5.18 15.60 -7.43
C ASN A 246 -5.06 14.64 -8.64
N ARG A 247 -4.10 13.71 -8.62
CA ARG A 247 -3.96 12.70 -9.67
C ARG A 247 -5.16 11.76 -9.71
N LEU A 248 -5.64 11.31 -8.54
CA LEU A 248 -6.82 10.43 -8.45
C LEU A 248 -8.05 11.09 -9.05
N VAL A 249 -8.31 12.35 -8.73
CA VAL A 249 -9.43 13.14 -9.27
C VAL A 249 -9.32 13.31 -10.78
N ASN A 250 -8.15 13.64 -11.29
CA ASN A 250 -7.94 13.76 -12.73
C ASN A 250 -8.23 12.43 -13.45
N LEU A 251 -7.90 11.30 -12.84
CA LEU A 251 -8.20 9.96 -13.37
C LEU A 251 -9.68 9.58 -13.24
N LEU A 252 -10.45 10.25 -12.38
CA LEU A 252 -11.89 10.04 -12.25
C LEU A 252 -12.69 10.81 -13.32
N ASN A 253 -12.13 11.92 -13.81
CA ASN A 253 -12.77 12.79 -14.80
C ASN A 253 -12.44 12.40 -16.26
N THR A 254 -11.60 11.39 -16.46
CA THR A 254 -11.28 10.78 -17.77
C THR A 254 -11.96 9.45 -17.95
#